data_443e5c1da013c0c75ffda986b92ead42
#
_entry.id   443e5c1da013c0c75ffda986b92ead42
#
_cell.length_a   1.000
_cell.length_b   1.000
_cell.length_c   1.000
_cell.angle_alpha   90.00
_cell.angle_beta   90.00
_cell.angle_gamma   90.00
#
_symmetry.space_group_name_H-M   'P 1'
#
loop_
_entity.id
_entity.type
_entity.pdbx_description
1 polymer ?
#
loop_
_entity_poly.entity_id
_entity_poly.type
_entity_poly.pdbx_seq_one_letter_code
_entity_poly.pdbx_strand_id
1 'polypeptide(L)'
;MADKKVGLLIGRENTFPGPFIDKVNERGAAQGVSAELAVLGGTPEYAQPRHAVLVDRISHEVPYFRAHLKSVALMGTVVINDPFWWEADEKFFECTLARKLGVAVPKTVVLPNKQYIPAIDHEHSLRNLQYPIDWERIVTYTGLPAVLKPNTGGGWKDVYIVDSIEHLMTAYDQTGLKTMILQEFIDWDDYVRCICIGRRDILPLRYNPRAPFEERYVISKPVEGALLEASVEQAGILVEALGYDMDTVEFAVKEDVLYAIDFLNPAPDFDNFSIKEANFQWVLEKMS
;
A
#
# COMPACT_ATOMS: atom_id res chain seq x y z
N MET A 1 -8.51 -21.53 -29.73
CA MET A 1 -7.64 -21.18 -28.57
C MET A 1 -8.46 -21.45 -27.32
N ALA A 2 -7.90 -21.98 -26.26
CA ALA A 2 -8.66 -22.16 -25.01
C ALA A 2 -9.06 -20.78 -24.47
N ASP A 3 -10.32 -20.62 -24.08
CA ASP A 3 -10.82 -19.37 -23.49
C ASP A 3 -10.05 -19.06 -22.20
N LYS A 4 -9.37 -17.90 -22.17
CA LYS A 4 -8.65 -17.44 -21.00
C LYS A 4 -9.56 -16.56 -20.15
N LYS A 5 -9.73 -16.92 -18.89
CA LYS A 5 -10.56 -16.17 -17.94
C LYS A 5 -9.73 -15.31 -17.02
N VAL A 6 -10.15 -14.07 -16.85
CA VAL A 6 -9.69 -13.14 -15.82
C VAL A 6 -10.73 -13.13 -14.70
N GLY A 7 -10.32 -13.47 -13.50
CA GLY A 7 -11.20 -13.39 -12.32
C GLY A 7 -10.92 -12.14 -11.52
N LEU A 8 -11.96 -11.44 -11.07
CA LEU A 8 -11.86 -10.30 -10.17
C LEU A 8 -12.36 -10.72 -8.77
N LEU A 9 -11.49 -10.63 -7.77
CA LEU A 9 -11.86 -10.71 -6.36
C LEU A 9 -12.13 -9.29 -5.86
N ILE A 10 -13.39 -8.92 -5.74
CA ILE A 10 -13.79 -7.56 -5.35
C ILE A 10 -13.58 -7.30 -3.86
N GLY A 11 -13.21 -6.06 -3.55
CA GLY A 11 -13.10 -5.53 -2.21
C GLY A 11 -14.33 -4.71 -1.80
N ARG A 12 -14.09 -3.51 -1.34
CA ARG A 12 -15.14 -2.57 -0.90
C ARG A 12 -15.63 -1.65 -2.02
N GLU A 13 -15.01 -1.72 -3.18
CA GLU A 13 -15.37 -0.85 -4.31
C GLU A 13 -16.75 -1.18 -4.87
N ASN A 14 -17.45 -0.13 -5.27
CA ASN A 14 -18.78 -0.24 -5.85
C ASN A 14 -18.80 0.09 -7.34
N THR A 15 -17.99 1.04 -7.80
CA THR A 15 -18.04 1.56 -9.17
C THR A 15 -17.00 0.96 -10.10
N PHE A 16 -15.90 0.42 -9.58
CA PHE A 16 -14.81 -0.15 -10.37
C PHE A 16 -15.12 -1.55 -10.96
N PRO A 17 -15.71 -2.51 -10.23
CA PRO A 17 -15.78 -3.91 -10.67
C PRO A 17 -16.52 -4.12 -11.99
N GLY A 18 -17.72 -3.56 -12.14
CA GLY A 18 -18.53 -3.70 -13.34
C GLY A 18 -17.84 -3.17 -14.60
N PRO A 19 -17.49 -1.88 -14.66
CA PRO A 19 -16.79 -1.28 -15.80
C PRO A 19 -15.47 -1.95 -16.15
N PHE A 20 -14.72 -2.46 -15.16
CA PHE A 20 -13.49 -3.23 -15.42
C PHE A 20 -13.80 -4.53 -16.16
N ILE A 21 -14.76 -5.32 -15.68
CA ILE A 21 -15.17 -6.58 -16.32
C ILE A 21 -15.68 -6.32 -17.75
N ASP A 22 -16.53 -5.31 -17.94
CA ASP A 22 -17.08 -4.95 -19.24
C ASP A 22 -15.96 -4.57 -20.22
N LYS A 23 -15.00 -3.77 -19.77
CA LYS A 23 -13.88 -3.32 -20.62
C LYS A 23 -12.94 -4.45 -21.00
N VAL A 24 -12.63 -5.36 -20.08
CA VAL A 24 -11.83 -6.57 -20.39
C VAL A 24 -12.58 -7.46 -21.37
N ASN A 25 -13.90 -7.65 -21.20
CA ASN A 25 -14.71 -8.45 -22.11
C ASN A 25 -14.77 -7.83 -23.52
N GLU A 26 -14.92 -6.50 -23.61
CA GLU A 26 -14.92 -5.78 -24.88
C GLU A 26 -13.58 -5.98 -25.64
N ARG A 27 -12.45 -5.75 -24.96
CA ARG A 27 -11.11 -5.85 -25.55
C ARG A 27 -10.67 -7.26 -25.84
N GLY A 28 -11.01 -8.18 -24.93
CA GLY A 28 -10.57 -9.57 -24.96
C GLY A 28 -11.34 -10.46 -25.93
N ALA A 29 -12.53 -10.04 -26.39
CA ALA A 29 -13.43 -10.87 -27.18
C ALA A 29 -12.76 -11.52 -28.42
N ALA A 30 -11.98 -10.73 -29.16
CA ALA A 30 -11.30 -11.20 -30.36
C ALA A 30 -10.13 -12.19 -30.06
N GLN A 31 -9.62 -12.16 -28.85
CA GLN A 31 -8.49 -13.01 -28.40
C GLN A 31 -8.94 -14.20 -27.56
N GLY A 32 -10.24 -14.40 -27.34
CA GLY A 32 -10.78 -15.43 -26.46
C GLY A 32 -10.45 -15.16 -24.98
N VAL A 33 -10.43 -13.89 -24.58
CA VAL A 33 -10.26 -13.47 -23.18
C VAL A 33 -11.58 -12.94 -22.67
N SER A 34 -11.96 -13.35 -21.46
CA SER A 34 -13.15 -12.87 -20.77
C SER A 34 -12.86 -12.60 -19.30
N ALA A 35 -13.60 -11.68 -18.69
CA ALA A 35 -13.54 -11.39 -17.25
C ALA A 35 -14.86 -11.71 -16.56
N GLU A 36 -14.77 -12.14 -15.31
CA GLU A 36 -15.91 -12.44 -14.45
C GLU A 36 -15.56 -12.19 -12.98
N LEU A 37 -16.57 -12.09 -12.12
CA LEU A 37 -16.34 -12.13 -10.67
C LEU A 37 -15.85 -13.53 -10.29
N ALA A 38 -14.75 -13.61 -9.55
CA ALA A 38 -14.25 -14.87 -9.01
C ALA A 38 -15.00 -15.19 -7.72
N VAL A 39 -15.95 -16.12 -7.80
CA VAL A 39 -16.72 -16.60 -6.65
C VAL A 39 -16.08 -17.86 -6.11
N LEU A 40 -15.66 -17.83 -4.85
CA LEU A 40 -14.92 -18.90 -4.19
C LEU A 40 -15.71 -19.45 -3.00
N GLY A 41 -15.63 -20.77 -2.80
CA GLY A 41 -16.10 -21.48 -1.61
C GLY A 41 -14.95 -22.22 -0.93
N GLY A 42 -15.23 -23.30 -0.19
CA GLY A 42 -14.17 -24.18 0.31
C GLY A 42 -13.36 -24.76 -0.85
N THR A 43 -12.03 -24.56 -0.83
CA THR A 43 -11.12 -24.93 -1.94
C THR A 43 -10.13 -25.97 -1.47
N PRO A 44 -10.07 -27.17 -2.10
CA PRO A 44 -9.02 -28.14 -1.85
C PRO A 44 -7.64 -27.60 -2.26
N GLU A 45 -6.57 -28.07 -1.61
CA GLU A 45 -5.19 -27.59 -1.81
C GLU A 45 -4.65 -27.80 -3.23
N TYR A 46 -5.23 -28.71 -3.98
CA TYR A 46 -4.81 -29.04 -5.35
C TYR A 46 -5.90 -28.79 -6.40
N ALA A 47 -6.83 -27.88 -6.11
CA ALA A 47 -7.88 -27.52 -7.06
C ALA A 47 -7.29 -26.88 -8.31
N GLN A 48 -7.73 -27.35 -9.49
CA GLN A 48 -7.29 -26.75 -10.76
C GLN A 48 -7.80 -25.32 -10.87
N PRO A 49 -6.92 -24.36 -11.22
CA PRO A 49 -7.33 -22.97 -11.40
C PRO A 49 -8.38 -22.81 -12.49
N ARG A 50 -9.41 -22.01 -12.22
CA ARG A 50 -10.44 -21.63 -13.20
C ARG A 50 -10.07 -20.41 -14.01
N HIS A 51 -9.15 -19.59 -13.49
CA HIS A 51 -8.75 -18.31 -14.08
C HIS A 51 -7.27 -18.34 -14.44
N ALA A 52 -6.95 -17.80 -15.61
CA ALA A 52 -5.57 -17.60 -16.03
C ALA A 52 -4.93 -16.42 -15.28
N VAL A 53 -5.75 -15.42 -14.95
CA VAL A 53 -5.36 -14.24 -14.18
C VAL A 53 -6.39 -14.02 -13.07
N LEU A 54 -5.93 -13.65 -11.87
CA LEU A 54 -6.77 -13.18 -10.79
C LEU A 54 -6.31 -11.77 -10.36
N VAL A 55 -7.24 -10.83 -10.39
CA VAL A 55 -7.03 -9.47 -9.86
C VAL A 55 -7.57 -9.44 -8.44
N ASP A 56 -6.67 -9.21 -7.48
CA ASP A 56 -6.99 -9.22 -6.05
C ASP A 56 -7.25 -7.82 -5.52
N ARG A 57 -8.45 -7.64 -4.94
CA ARG A 57 -8.88 -6.38 -4.34
C ARG A 57 -9.30 -6.54 -2.87
N ILE A 58 -9.11 -7.73 -2.26
CA ILE A 58 -9.72 -8.05 -0.95
C ILE A 58 -8.80 -8.82 0.00
N SER A 59 -7.79 -9.54 -0.50
CA SER A 59 -7.07 -10.49 0.35
C SER A 59 -6.19 -9.83 1.42
N HIS A 60 -5.90 -8.53 1.29
CA HIS A 60 -5.25 -7.73 2.33
C HIS A 60 -6.11 -7.60 3.60
N GLU A 61 -7.45 -7.70 3.47
CA GLU A 61 -8.39 -7.67 4.59
C GLU A 61 -8.87 -9.06 5.01
N VAL A 62 -8.97 -10.00 4.05
CA VAL A 62 -9.58 -11.33 4.28
C VAL A 62 -8.60 -12.44 3.98
N PRO A 63 -7.91 -13.00 4.99
CA PRO A 63 -6.85 -14.00 4.82
C PRO A 63 -7.26 -15.27 4.06
N TYR A 64 -8.54 -15.63 4.05
CA TYR A 64 -9.06 -16.75 3.25
C TYR A 64 -8.71 -16.60 1.77
N PHE A 65 -8.93 -15.42 1.19
CA PHE A 65 -8.61 -15.16 -0.22
C PHE A 65 -7.10 -15.24 -0.45
N ARG A 66 -6.27 -14.75 0.47
CA ARG A 66 -4.81 -14.84 0.38
C ARG A 66 -4.33 -16.28 0.32
N ALA A 67 -4.89 -17.15 1.15
CA ALA A 67 -4.55 -18.57 1.13
C ALA A 67 -4.89 -19.22 -0.22
N HIS A 68 -6.06 -18.91 -0.79
CA HIS A 68 -6.44 -19.37 -2.13
C HIS A 68 -5.50 -18.83 -3.21
N LEU A 69 -5.21 -17.52 -3.22
CA LEU A 69 -4.35 -16.87 -4.21
C LEU A 69 -2.95 -17.47 -4.24
N LYS A 70 -2.34 -17.72 -3.07
CA LYS A 70 -1.04 -18.41 -2.98
C LYS A 70 -1.08 -19.80 -3.58
N SER A 71 -2.14 -20.56 -3.33
CA SER A 71 -2.31 -21.90 -3.88
C SER A 71 -2.41 -21.88 -5.42
N VAL A 72 -3.29 -21.04 -5.97
CA VAL A 72 -3.48 -20.99 -7.44
C VAL A 72 -2.29 -20.34 -8.17
N ALA A 73 -1.54 -19.43 -7.51
CA ALA A 73 -0.30 -18.89 -8.06
C ALA A 73 0.75 -20.00 -8.27
N LEU A 74 0.90 -20.93 -7.31
CA LEU A 74 1.74 -22.11 -7.45
C LEU A 74 1.28 -23.04 -8.60
N MET A 75 -0.01 -23.01 -8.92
CA MET A 75 -0.61 -23.79 -10.02
C MET A 75 -0.56 -23.05 -11.37
N GLY A 76 0.05 -21.87 -11.44
CA GLY A 76 0.30 -21.12 -12.68
C GLY A 76 -0.70 -20.00 -13.00
N THR A 77 -1.64 -19.69 -12.12
CA THR A 77 -2.44 -18.47 -12.24
C THR A 77 -1.57 -17.24 -11.98
N VAL A 78 -1.63 -16.26 -12.86
CA VAL A 78 -1.05 -14.94 -12.60
C VAL A 78 -1.94 -14.19 -11.62
N VAL A 79 -1.39 -13.77 -10.51
CA VAL A 79 -2.13 -12.99 -9.50
C VAL A 79 -1.60 -11.56 -9.47
N ILE A 80 -2.49 -10.59 -9.57
CA ILE A 80 -2.19 -9.16 -9.48
C ILE A 80 -2.74 -8.63 -8.14
N ASN A 81 -1.92 -8.23 -7.17
CA ASN A 81 -0.45 -8.37 -7.15
C ASN A 81 -0.03 -9.75 -6.67
N ASP A 82 1.25 -10.11 -6.90
CA ASP A 82 1.81 -11.38 -6.43
C ASP A 82 1.60 -11.56 -4.91
N PRO A 83 0.84 -12.58 -4.48
CA PRO A 83 0.42 -12.71 -3.08
C PRO A 83 1.55 -13.10 -2.13
N PHE A 84 2.70 -13.50 -2.63
CA PHE A 84 3.87 -13.79 -1.81
C PHE A 84 4.68 -12.53 -1.52
N TRP A 85 4.73 -11.62 -2.50
CA TRP A 85 5.58 -10.43 -2.40
C TRP A 85 4.91 -9.31 -1.60
N TRP A 86 3.66 -8.96 -1.87
CA TRP A 86 3.00 -7.87 -1.18
C TRP A 86 2.66 -8.17 0.31
N GLU A 87 2.84 -9.39 0.76
CA GLU A 87 2.72 -9.72 2.18
C GLU A 87 3.78 -9.00 3.05
N ALA A 88 4.81 -8.44 2.41
CA ALA A 88 5.81 -7.58 3.04
C ALA A 88 5.32 -6.14 3.31
N ASP A 89 4.01 -5.92 3.47
CA ASP A 89 3.41 -4.60 3.80
C ASP A 89 3.81 -4.15 5.21
N GLU A 90 5.07 -3.70 5.32
CA GLU A 90 5.66 -3.22 6.55
C GLU A 90 6.39 -1.90 6.33
N LYS A 91 5.91 -0.83 6.96
CA LYS A 91 6.42 0.54 6.76
C LYS A 91 7.90 0.72 7.07
N PHE A 92 8.43 -0.05 8.02
CA PHE A 92 9.86 0.00 8.31
C PHE A 92 10.71 -0.63 7.20
N PHE A 93 10.24 -1.76 6.65
CA PHE A 93 10.87 -2.37 5.46
C PHE A 93 10.81 -1.42 4.26
N GLU A 94 9.65 -0.82 3.98
CA GLU A 94 9.46 0.17 2.93
C GLU A 94 10.50 1.29 2.99
N CYS A 95 10.61 1.95 4.15
CA CYS A 95 11.57 3.04 4.36
C CYS A 95 13.01 2.58 4.13
N THR A 96 13.35 1.36 4.52
CA THR A 96 14.67 0.80 4.31
C THR A 96 14.94 0.54 2.84
N LEU A 97 13.97 -0.05 2.13
CA LEU A 97 14.06 -0.32 0.70
C LEU A 97 14.20 0.98 -0.11
N ALA A 98 13.30 1.93 0.11
CA ALA A 98 13.31 3.22 -0.59
C ALA A 98 14.64 3.95 -0.42
N ARG A 99 15.15 4.03 0.80
CA ARG A 99 16.47 4.63 1.09
C ARG A 99 17.60 3.91 0.38
N LYS A 100 17.57 2.58 0.33
CA LYS A 100 18.57 1.78 -0.41
C LYS A 100 18.54 2.05 -1.92
N LEU A 101 17.35 2.38 -2.44
CA LEU A 101 17.15 2.73 -3.86
C LEU A 101 17.44 4.20 -4.18
N GLY A 102 17.80 5.02 -3.17
CA GLY A 102 18.08 6.44 -3.34
C GLY A 102 16.83 7.33 -3.31
N VAL A 103 15.65 6.79 -3.02
CA VAL A 103 14.42 7.56 -2.82
C VAL A 103 14.39 8.10 -1.39
N ALA A 104 14.11 9.39 -1.26
CA ALA A 104 14.02 10.03 0.06
C ALA A 104 12.82 9.51 0.85
N VAL A 105 13.03 9.22 2.12
CA VAL A 105 12.01 8.82 3.10
C VAL A 105 12.25 9.55 4.41
N PRO A 106 11.20 9.82 5.20
CA PRO A 106 11.38 10.36 6.55
C PRO A 106 12.26 9.44 7.41
N LYS A 107 13.00 10.01 8.34
CA LYS A 107 13.76 9.21 9.31
C LYS A 107 12.79 8.36 10.12
N THR A 108 13.03 7.07 10.19
CA THR A 108 12.09 6.10 10.78
C THR A 108 12.83 5.14 11.71
N VAL A 109 12.23 4.87 12.86
CA VAL A 109 12.70 3.91 13.86
C VAL A 109 11.58 2.92 14.14
N VAL A 110 11.85 1.61 14.06
CA VAL A 110 10.92 0.59 14.55
C VAL A 110 11.08 0.44 16.06
N LEU A 111 9.97 0.34 16.78
CA LEU A 111 9.93 0.23 18.23
C LEU A 111 9.58 -1.20 18.65
N PRO A 112 10.18 -1.73 19.74
CA PRO A 112 9.67 -2.93 20.39
C PRO A 112 8.18 -2.78 20.70
N ASN A 113 7.45 -3.87 20.78
CA ASN A 113 6.04 -3.79 21.19
C ASN A 113 5.94 -3.37 22.67
N LYS A 114 4.93 -2.59 23.02
CA LYS A 114 4.67 -2.22 24.41
C LYS A 114 4.27 -3.41 25.25
N GLN A 115 3.53 -4.34 24.67
CA GLN A 115 3.06 -5.57 25.31
C GLN A 115 3.29 -6.77 24.39
N TYR A 116 3.37 -7.95 25.00
CA TYR A 116 3.48 -9.23 24.31
C TYR A 116 2.40 -10.18 24.78
N ILE A 117 2.11 -11.21 24.01
CA ILE A 117 1.17 -12.26 24.42
C ILE A 117 1.70 -12.97 25.69
N PRO A 118 0.83 -13.51 26.58
CA PRO A 118 1.24 -14.04 27.88
C PRO A 118 2.31 -15.14 27.85
N ALA A 119 2.46 -15.85 26.73
CA ALA A 119 3.49 -16.89 26.57
C ALA A 119 4.88 -16.33 26.23
N ILE A 120 5.01 -15.02 26.03
CA ILE A 120 6.26 -14.35 25.71
C ILE A 120 6.64 -13.42 26.86
N ASP A 121 7.71 -13.75 27.56
CA ASP A 121 8.21 -13.00 28.69
C ASP A 121 9.66 -12.54 28.52
N HIS A 122 10.09 -11.60 29.39
CA HIS A 122 11.43 -11.01 29.33
C HIS A 122 12.55 -11.99 29.69
N GLU A 123 12.30 -12.95 30.57
CA GLU A 123 13.32 -13.85 31.04
C GLU A 123 13.71 -14.92 30.04
N HIS A 124 12.75 -15.38 29.24
CA HIS A 124 12.94 -16.50 28.32
C HIS A 124 12.92 -16.10 26.86
N SER A 125 11.96 -15.26 26.44
CA SER A 125 11.67 -14.99 25.03
C SER A 125 12.26 -13.68 24.54
N LEU A 126 12.40 -12.66 25.41
CA LEU A 126 12.77 -11.29 25.03
C LEU A 126 14.20 -10.90 25.44
N ARG A 127 15.05 -11.89 25.67
CA ARG A 127 16.46 -11.67 26.08
C ARG A 127 17.32 -10.90 25.07
N ASN A 128 16.85 -10.81 23.83
CA ASN A 128 17.52 -10.06 22.77
C ASN A 128 17.04 -8.60 22.66
N LEU A 129 16.03 -8.19 23.45
CA LEU A 129 15.58 -6.81 23.49
C LEU A 129 16.41 -6.01 24.51
N GLN A 130 16.81 -4.81 24.10
CA GLN A 130 17.47 -3.86 24.98
C GLN A 130 16.46 -3.02 25.74
N TYR A 131 16.52 -3.06 27.08
CA TYR A 131 15.73 -2.22 27.96
C TYR A 131 16.63 -1.50 28.98
N PRO A 132 16.24 -0.31 29.42
CA PRO A 132 15.12 0.50 28.96
C PRO A 132 15.30 0.99 27.53
N ILE A 133 14.20 1.34 26.86
CA ILE A 133 14.24 1.97 25.52
C ILE A 133 14.87 3.37 25.67
N ASP A 134 15.84 3.67 24.84
CA ASP A 134 16.51 4.98 24.80
C ASP A 134 15.69 5.98 23.96
N TRP A 135 14.67 6.56 24.59
CA TRP A 135 13.76 7.51 23.95
C TRP A 135 14.46 8.77 23.47
N GLU A 136 15.46 9.26 24.21
CA GLU A 136 16.21 10.47 23.85
C GLU A 136 17.00 10.26 22.55
N ARG A 137 17.66 9.13 22.41
CA ARG A 137 18.36 8.78 21.19
C ARG A 137 17.41 8.63 19.99
N ILE A 138 16.26 8.01 20.20
CA ILE A 138 15.24 7.81 19.16
C ILE A 138 14.72 9.17 18.67
N VAL A 139 14.32 10.05 19.58
CA VAL A 139 13.79 11.38 19.28
C VAL A 139 14.88 12.28 18.67
N THR A 140 16.13 12.15 19.11
CA THR A 140 17.26 12.86 18.50
C THR A 140 17.43 12.49 17.03
N TYR A 141 17.15 11.23 16.67
CA TYR A 141 17.24 10.77 15.28
C TYR A 141 16.06 11.19 14.43
N THR A 142 14.83 11.01 14.91
CA THR A 142 13.61 11.35 14.15
C THR A 142 13.27 12.82 14.16
N GLY A 143 13.65 13.55 15.20
CA GLY A 143 13.16 14.90 15.49
C GLY A 143 11.78 14.89 16.13
N LEU A 144 11.32 16.10 16.49
CA LEU A 144 9.95 16.39 16.94
C LEU A 144 9.45 17.65 16.20
N PRO A 145 8.14 17.71 15.86
CA PRO A 145 7.15 16.66 16.05
C PRO A 145 7.46 15.41 15.23
N ALA A 146 6.94 14.25 15.66
CA ALA A 146 7.09 12.98 15.00
C ALA A 146 5.75 12.25 14.89
N VAL A 147 5.67 11.23 14.03
CA VAL A 147 4.48 10.40 13.84
C VAL A 147 4.74 9.01 14.41
N LEU A 148 4.00 8.64 15.45
CA LEU A 148 3.93 7.28 15.96
C LEU A 148 2.77 6.56 15.25
N LYS A 149 3.05 5.49 14.51
CA LYS A 149 2.04 4.75 13.74
C LYS A 149 2.35 3.24 13.72
N PRO A 150 1.35 2.37 13.48
CA PRO A 150 1.60 0.94 13.31
C PRO A 150 2.53 0.67 12.12
N ASN A 151 3.41 -0.32 12.29
CA ASN A 151 4.29 -0.79 11.22
C ASN A 151 3.49 -1.42 10.06
N THR A 152 2.36 -2.07 10.37
CA THR A 152 1.45 -2.70 9.40
C THR A 152 0.08 -2.05 9.42
N GLY A 153 -0.66 -2.15 8.30
CA GLY A 153 -2.01 -1.60 8.16
C GLY A 153 -2.04 -0.13 7.74
N GLY A 154 -3.26 0.39 7.51
CA GLY A 154 -3.50 1.73 6.97
C GLY A 154 -4.75 2.40 7.55
N GLY A 155 -5.28 3.40 6.82
CA GLY A 155 -6.53 4.07 7.17
C GLY A 155 -6.45 5.03 8.37
N TRP A 156 -5.28 5.53 8.72
CA TRP A 156 -5.06 6.47 9.84
C TRP A 156 -5.40 5.91 11.22
N LYS A 157 -5.56 4.61 11.33
CA LYS A 157 -5.87 3.97 12.61
C LYS A 157 -4.62 3.91 13.49
N ASP A 158 -4.76 4.32 14.76
CA ASP A 158 -3.69 4.34 15.76
C ASP A 158 -2.46 5.18 15.32
N VAL A 159 -2.69 6.29 14.64
CA VAL A 159 -1.67 7.26 14.24
C VAL A 159 -1.70 8.45 15.21
N TYR A 160 -0.55 8.75 15.80
CA TYR A 160 -0.37 9.82 16.78
C TYR A 160 0.71 10.79 16.30
N ILE A 161 0.41 12.08 16.27
CA ILE A 161 1.43 13.12 16.10
C ILE A 161 1.91 13.52 17.49
N VAL A 162 3.18 13.31 17.77
CA VAL A 162 3.77 13.54 19.09
C VAL A 162 4.79 14.69 19.03
N ASP A 163 4.77 15.56 20.01
CA ASP A 163 5.55 16.81 20.06
C ASP A 163 6.57 16.84 21.23
N SER A 164 6.51 15.85 22.11
CA SER A 164 7.41 15.70 23.25
C SER A 164 7.65 14.21 23.57
N ILE A 165 8.68 13.93 24.34
CA ILE A 165 8.97 12.56 24.82
C ILE A 165 7.83 12.06 25.72
N GLU A 166 7.28 12.91 26.57
CA GLU A 166 6.17 12.59 27.47
C GLU A 166 4.91 12.20 26.66
N HIS A 167 4.62 12.97 25.61
CA HIS A 167 3.50 12.66 24.71
C HIS A 167 3.74 11.36 23.96
N LEU A 168 4.97 11.14 23.46
CA LEU A 168 5.38 9.88 22.81
C LEU A 168 5.18 8.68 23.75
N MET A 169 5.65 8.76 24.99
CA MET A 169 5.51 7.68 25.96
C MET A 169 4.05 7.38 26.28
N THR A 170 3.23 8.43 26.46
CA THR A 170 1.79 8.30 26.69
C THR A 170 1.07 7.62 25.53
N ALA A 171 1.38 8.00 24.29
CA ALA A 171 0.83 7.36 23.11
C ALA A 171 1.31 5.91 22.95
N TYR A 172 2.61 5.67 23.17
CA TYR A 172 3.18 4.33 23.09
C TYR A 172 2.57 3.36 24.13
N ASP A 173 2.24 3.84 25.32
CA ASP A 173 1.60 3.03 26.35
C ASP A 173 0.23 2.48 25.92
N GLN A 174 -0.42 3.09 24.93
CA GLN A 174 -1.71 2.67 24.40
C GLN A 174 -1.60 1.68 23.22
N THR A 175 -0.40 1.41 22.70
CA THR A 175 -0.21 0.61 21.47
C THR A 175 -0.37 -0.89 21.65
N GLY A 176 -0.26 -1.38 22.89
CA GLY A 176 -0.50 -2.78 23.26
C GLY A 176 0.43 -3.74 22.51
N LEU A 177 -0.15 -4.70 21.81
CA LEU A 177 0.58 -5.76 21.07
C LEU A 177 1.09 -5.33 19.71
N LYS A 178 0.85 -4.08 19.27
CA LYS A 178 1.23 -3.61 17.94
C LYS A 178 2.71 -3.27 17.87
N THR A 179 3.37 -3.69 16.80
CA THR A 179 4.67 -3.16 16.42
C THR A 179 4.48 -1.77 15.84
N MET A 180 5.13 -0.78 16.42
CA MET A 180 5.03 0.62 16.01
C MET A 180 6.30 1.10 15.34
N ILE A 181 6.18 2.12 14.51
CA ILE A 181 7.29 2.95 14.05
C ILE A 181 7.13 4.37 14.58
N LEU A 182 8.25 5.02 14.90
CA LEU A 182 8.31 6.46 15.07
C LEU A 182 8.97 7.05 13.83
N GLN A 183 8.31 7.98 13.17
CA GLN A 183 8.73 8.55 11.90
C GLN A 183 8.80 10.07 12.00
N GLU A 184 9.83 10.69 11.41
CA GLU A 184 9.96 12.13 11.22
C GLU A 184 8.67 12.71 10.61
N PHE A 185 8.18 13.78 11.18
CA PHE A 185 7.03 14.51 10.62
C PHE A 185 7.52 15.44 9.51
N ILE A 186 7.09 15.18 8.29
CA ILE A 186 7.34 16.08 7.16
C ILE A 186 6.22 17.13 7.10
N ASP A 187 6.55 18.37 7.42
CA ASP A 187 5.64 19.50 7.20
C ASP A 187 5.73 19.92 5.74
N TRP A 188 4.89 19.31 4.91
CA TRP A 188 4.93 19.37 3.47
C TRP A 188 4.28 20.64 2.89
N ASP A 189 4.85 21.12 1.79
CA ASP A 189 4.35 22.25 1.00
C ASP A 189 3.35 21.77 -0.07
N ASP A 190 3.55 20.54 -0.55
CA ASP A 190 2.72 19.89 -1.55
C ASP A 190 2.66 18.38 -1.29
N TYR A 191 1.68 17.71 -1.86
CA TYR A 191 1.51 16.26 -1.68
C TYR A 191 1.03 15.61 -2.98
N VAL A 192 1.72 14.56 -3.40
CA VAL A 192 1.42 13.84 -4.64
C VAL A 192 1.10 12.39 -4.32
N ARG A 193 0.06 11.87 -4.92
CA ARG A 193 -0.26 10.45 -4.93
C ARG A 193 -0.23 9.94 -6.36
N CYS A 194 0.64 8.98 -6.64
CA CYS A 194 0.79 8.35 -7.94
C CYS A 194 -0.05 7.09 -7.99
N ILE A 195 -0.96 6.97 -8.96
CA ILE A 195 -1.59 5.69 -9.30
C ILE A 195 -0.65 4.96 -10.26
N CYS A 196 -0.27 3.73 -9.92
CA CYS A 196 0.70 2.94 -10.66
C CYS A 196 0.06 1.65 -11.17
N ILE A 197 0.11 1.41 -12.48
CA ILE A 197 -0.44 0.22 -13.14
C ILE A 197 0.64 -0.43 -14.02
N GLY A 198 0.80 -1.76 -13.88
CA GLY A 198 1.73 -2.56 -14.68
C GLY A 198 3.19 -2.12 -14.54
N ARG A 199 3.56 -1.44 -13.44
CA ARG A 199 4.89 -0.89 -13.13
C ARG A 199 5.42 0.15 -14.12
N ARG A 200 4.62 0.58 -15.08
CA ARG A 200 5.01 1.48 -16.19
C ARG A 200 4.11 2.69 -16.32
N ASP A 201 2.82 2.47 -16.18
CA ASP A 201 1.82 3.53 -16.31
C ASP A 201 1.66 4.18 -14.94
N ILE A 202 2.18 5.39 -14.80
CA ILE A 202 2.18 6.14 -13.53
C ILE A 202 1.46 7.46 -13.76
N LEU A 203 0.45 7.70 -12.94
CA LEU A 203 -0.38 8.92 -12.97
C LEU A 203 -0.21 9.68 -11.66
N PRO A 204 0.67 10.69 -11.60
CA PRO A 204 0.79 11.57 -10.44
C PRO A 204 -0.40 12.52 -10.34
N LEU A 205 -1.00 12.57 -9.17
CA LEU A 205 -2.15 13.41 -8.85
C LEU A 205 -1.88 14.20 -7.58
N ARG A 206 -2.30 15.45 -7.52
CA ARG A 206 -2.27 16.19 -6.26
C ARG A 206 -3.27 15.58 -5.29
N TYR A 207 -2.81 15.42 -4.07
CA TYR A 207 -3.57 14.74 -3.05
C TYR A 207 -3.48 15.50 -1.73
N ASN A 208 -4.56 15.61 -1.01
CA ASN A 208 -4.58 16.19 0.32
C ASN A 208 -5.05 15.15 1.35
N PRO A 209 -4.15 14.45 2.04
CA PRO A 209 -4.53 13.44 3.02
C PRO A 209 -5.31 13.99 4.22
N ARG A 210 -5.27 15.33 4.46
CA ARG A 210 -5.97 16.01 5.55
C ARG A 210 -7.42 16.38 5.17
N ALA A 211 -7.77 16.32 3.87
CA ALA A 211 -9.12 16.64 3.42
C ALA A 211 -10.10 15.49 3.69
N PRO A 212 -11.41 15.75 3.71
CA PRO A 212 -12.42 14.70 3.65
C PRO A 212 -12.16 13.75 2.49
N PHE A 213 -12.53 12.47 2.65
CA PHE A 213 -12.16 11.39 1.71
C PHE A 213 -12.49 11.72 0.25
N GLU A 214 -13.67 12.30 -0.01
CA GLU A 214 -14.14 12.65 -1.36
C GLU A 214 -13.42 13.85 -2.00
N GLU A 215 -12.67 14.62 -1.20
CA GLU A 215 -11.98 15.85 -1.64
C GLU A 215 -10.45 15.69 -1.68
N ARG A 216 -9.95 14.51 -1.38
CA ARG A 216 -8.50 14.27 -1.30
C ARG A 216 -7.78 14.43 -2.62
N TYR A 217 -8.39 14.04 -3.74
CA TYR A 217 -7.82 14.21 -5.07
C TYR A 217 -8.14 15.60 -5.62
N VAL A 218 -7.10 16.42 -5.80
CA VAL A 218 -7.21 17.83 -6.20
C VAL A 218 -7.04 17.94 -7.73
N ILE A 219 -8.13 17.75 -8.47
CA ILE A 219 -8.11 17.76 -9.95
C ILE A 219 -7.90 19.15 -10.57
N SER A 220 -8.21 20.22 -9.82
CA SER A 220 -8.09 21.60 -10.32
C SER A 220 -6.64 22.09 -10.46
N LYS A 221 -5.68 21.36 -9.90
CA LYS A 221 -4.26 21.72 -9.92
C LYS A 221 -3.43 20.51 -10.36
N PRO A 222 -3.15 20.33 -11.65
CA PRO A 222 -2.39 19.20 -12.15
C PRO A 222 -0.96 19.19 -11.61
N VAL A 223 -0.33 18.02 -11.60
CA VAL A 223 1.11 17.87 -11.35
C VAL A 223 1.83 18.10 -12.68
N GLU A 224 2.79 19.03 -12.72
CA GLU A 224 3.46 19.46 -13.97
C GLU A 224 4.95 19.69 -13.75
N GLY A 225 5.70 19.81 -14.86
CA GLY A 225 7.12 20.16 -14.86
C GLY A 225 8.00 19.16 -14.08
N ALA A 226 9.00 19.67 -13.39
CA ALA A 226 9.96 18.87 -12.64
C ALA A 226 9.30 17.96 -11.57
N LEU A 227 8.22 18.41 -10.95
CA LEU A 227 7.48 17.62 -9.97
C LEU A 227 6.82 16.39 -10.62
N LEU A 228 6.26 16.54 -11.82
CA LEU A 228 5.70 15.42 -12.59
C LEU A 228 6.78 14.39 -12.92
N GLU A 229 7.90 14.86 -13.50
CA GLU A 229 9.02 13.99 -13.90
C GLU A 229 9.59 13.21 -12.70
N ALA A 230 9.88 13.91 -11.60
CA ALA A 230 10.39 13.30 -10.38
C ALA A 230 9.40 12.32 -9.74
N SER A 231 8.10 12.63 -9.75
CA SER A 231 7.06 11.73 -9.22
C SER A 231 6.98 10.44 -10.01
N VAL A 232 7.01 10.53 -11.35
CA VAL A 232 6.99 9.35 -12.23
C VAL A 232 8.24 8.50 -12.04
N GLU A 233 9.42 9.12 -12.04
CA GLU A 233 10.69 8.42 -11.88
C GLU A 233 10.75 7.69 -10.53
N GLN A 234 10.51 8.40 -9.42
CA GLN A 234 10.64 7.81 -8.08
C GLN A 234 9.57 6.76 -7.79
N ALA A 235 8.33 6.98 -8.23
CA ALA A 235 7.29 5.96 -8.12
C ALA A 235 7.64 4.72 -8.94
N GLY A 236 8.17 4.90 -10.16
CA GLY A 236 8.62 3.80 -11.03
C GLY A 236 9.71 2.95 -10.37
N ILE A 237 10.71 3.58 -9.74
CA ILE A 237 11.77 2.89 -9.00
C ILE A 237 11.17 2.02 -7.88
N LEU A 238 10.20 2.54 -7.13
CA LEU A 238 9.58 1.84 -6.01
C LEU A 238 8.74 0.66 -6.47
N VAL A 239 7.80 0.85 -7.40
CA VAL A 239 6.90 -0.22 -7.85
C VAL A 239 7.63 -1.33 -8.60
N GLU A 240 8.70 -1.01 -9.34
CA GLU A 240 9.53 -2.03 -9.98
C GLU A 240 10.26 -2.88 -8.94
N ALA A 241 10.86 -2.24 -7.92
CA ALA A 241 11.55 -2.95 -6.85
C ALA A 241 10.61 -3.80 -5.97
N LEU A 242 9.39 -3.33 -5.76
CA LEU A 242 8.33 -4.03 -5.02
C LEU A 242 7.65 -5.13 -5.86
N GLY A 243 7.78 -5.08 -7.18
CA GLY A 243 7.09 -6.01 -8.07
C GLY A 243 5.58 -5.82 -8.12
N TYR A 244 5.08 -4.61 -7.83
CA TYR A 244 3.64 -4.31 -7.78
C TYR A 244 3.11 -3.89 -9.15
N ASP A 245 2.20 -4.69 -9.69
CA ASP A 245 1.50 -4.38 -10.93
C ASP A 245 0.32 -3.40 -10.70
N MET A 246 -0.04 -3.16 -9.45
CA MET A 246 -1.10 -2.26 -9.05
C MET A 246 -0.74 -1.67 -7.68
N ASP A 247 -0.56 -0.35 -7.61
CA ASP A 247 -0.15 0.32 -6.38
C ASP A 247 -0.57 1.80 -6.38
N THR A 248 -0.49 2.43 -5.21
CA THR A 248 -0.38 3.89 -5.10
C THR A 248 0.82 4.27 -4.25
N VAL A 249 1.60 5.21 -4.77
CA VAL A 249 2.77 5.78 -4.09
C VAL A 249 2.47 7.20 -3.65
N GLU A 250 2.60 7.47 -2.36
CA GLU A 250 2.38 8.80 -1.77
C GLU A 250 3.70 9.51 -1.45
N PHE A 251 3.83 10.74 -1.94
CA PHE A 251 4.95 11.62 -1.67
C PHE A 251 4.52 12.90 -0.95
N ALA A 252 5.11 13.15 0.21
CA ALA A 252 5.13 14.49 0.80
C ALA A 252 6.26 15.30 0.16
N VAL A 253 5.95 16.49 -0.35
CA VAL A 253 6.94 17.35 -1.02
C VAL A 253 7.30 18.49 -0.08
N LYS A 254 8.59 18.62 0.21
CA LYS A 254 9.12 19.73 1.01
C LYS A 254 10.43 20.22 0.39
N GLU A 255 10.51 21.53 0.13
CA GLU A 255 11.70 22.16 -0.45
C GLU A 255 12.18 21.41 -1.71
N ASP A 256 11.24 21.08 -2.61
CA ASP A 256 11.43 20.29 -3.86
C ASP A 256 11.92 18.85 -3.67
N VAL A 257 12.00 18.34 -2.44
CA VAL A 257 12.31 16.94 -2.14
C VAL A 257 11.03 16.13 -1.99
N LEU A 258 10.92 15.02 -2.73
CA LEU A 258 9.82 14.07 -2.61
C LEU A 258 10.17 13.01 -1.56
N TYR A 259 9.48 13.04 -0.44
CA TYR A 259 9.61 12.02 0.61
C TYR A 259 8.52 10.97 0.42
N ALA A 260 8.88 9.74 0.11
CA ALA A 260 7.93 8.63 0.03
C ALA A 260 7.40 8.30 1.44
N ILE A 261 6.07 8.36 1.60
CA ILE A 261 5.38 8.27 2.90
C ILE A 261 4.64 6.94 3.06
N ASP A 262 3.95 6.50 2.01
CA ASP A 262 3.14 5.27 1.95
C ASP A 262 3.12 4.76 0.51
N PHE A 263 3.58 3.54 0.28
CA PHE A 263 3.76 3.01 -1.07
C PHE A 263 3.70 1.47 -1.15
N LEU A 264 3.01 0.86 -0.19
CA LEU A 264 2.59 -0.52 -0.22
C LEU A 264 1.06 -0.58 -0.13
N ASN A 265 0.40 -0.28 -1.21
CA ASN A 265 -1.05 -0.32 -1.31
C ASN A 265 -1.49 -1.29 -2.41
N PRO A 266 -1.51 -2.60 -2.13
CA PRO A 266 -1.77 -3.63 -3.14
C PRO A 266 -3.20 -3.60 -3.70
N ALA A 267 -4.10 -2.88 -3.07
CA ALA A 267 -5.49 -2.72 -3.50
C ALA A 267 -5.93 -1.25 -3.39
N PRO A 268 -5.35 -0.35 -4.23
CA PRO A 268 -5.69 1.07 -4.19
C PRO A 268 -7.18 1.30 -4.44
N ASP A 269 -7.74 2.33 -3.81
CA ASP A 269 -9.12 2.74 -4.09
C ASP A 269 -9.23 3.26 -5.53
N PHE A 270 -10.07 2.61 -6.32
CA PHE A 270 -10.36 2.94 -7.70
C PHE A 270 -11.82 3.34 -7.94
N ASP A 271 -12.59 3.61 -6.90
CA ASP A 271 -13.95 4.08 -7.08
C ASP A 271 -14.00 5.46 -7.76
N ASN A 272 -14.90 5.59 -8.73
CA ASN A 272 -15.06 6.80 -9.54
C ASN A 272 -15.30 8.06 -8.68
N PHE A 273 -16.14 7.96 -7.66
CA PHE A 273 -16.41 9.10 -6.78
C PHE A 273 -15.17 9.56 -6.02
N SER A 274 -14.23 8.66 -5.73
CA SER A 274 -12.97 8.94 -5.05
C SER A 274 -11.95 9.55 -6.00
N ILE A 275 -11.51 8.79 -7.03
CA ILE A 275 -10.43 9.21 -7.94
C ILE A 275 -10.89 10.14 -9.06
N LYS A 276 -12.19 10.35 -9.23
CA LYS A 276 -12.86 11.17 -10.26
C LYS A 276 -12.82 10.54 -11.66
N GLU A 277 -13.80 10.92 -12.48
CA GLU A 277 -14.10 10.27 -13.75
C GLU A 277 -12.89 10.14 -14.69
N ALA A 278 -12.13 11.21 -14.92
CA ALA A 278 -11.00 11.17 -15.83
C ALA A 278 -9.90 10.17 -15.39
N ASN A 279 -9.61 10.14 -14.11
CA ASN A 279 -8.63 9.20 -13.52
C ASN A 279 -9.18 7.78 -13.50
N PHE A 280 -10.47 7.63 -13.25
CA PHE A 280 -11.16 6.35 -13.30
C PHE A 280 -11.08 5.73 -14.71
N GLN A 281 -11.37 6.50 -15.76
CA GLN A 281 -11.24 6.05 -17.14
C GLN A 281 -9.80 5.68 -17.48
N TRP A 282 -8.82 6.44 -16.99
CA TRP A 282 -7.40 6.11 -17.16
C TRP A 282 -7.05 4.75 -16.50
N VAL A 283 -7.52 4.52 -15.28
CA VAL A 283 -7.31 3.23 -14.58
C VAL A 283 -7.93 2.08 -15.37
N LEU A 284 -9.18 2.21 -15.80
CA LEU A 284 -9.85 1.19 -16.61
C LEU A 284 -9.09 0.90 -17.90
N GLU A 285 -8.58 1.94 -18.55
CA GLU A 285 -7.81 1.82 -19.80
C GLU A 285 -6.49 1.06 -19.59
N LYS A 286 -5.81 1.27 -18.47
CA LYS A 286 -4.51 0.68 -18.20
C LYS A 286 -4.58 -0.71 -17.59
N MET A 287 -5.65 -1.03 -16.89
CA MET A 287 -5.85 -2.34 -16.27
C MET A 287 -6.50 -3.38 -17.18
N SER A 288 -7.10 -2.98 -18.29
CA SER A 288 -7.85 -3.90 -19.18
C SER A 288 -7.03 -4.33 -20.47
#